data_a134606a88e4a0db62be742e453a7b44
#
_entry.id   a134606a88e4a0db62be742e453a7b44
#
_cell.length_a   1.000
_cell.length_b   1.000
_cell.length_c   1.000
_cell.angle_alpha   90.00
_cell.angle_beta   90.00
_cell.angle_gamma   90.00
#
_symmetry.space_group_name_H-M   'P 1'
#
loop_
_entity.id
_entity.type
_entity.pdbx_description
1 polymer ?
#
loop_
_entity_poly.entity_id
_entity_poly.type
_entity_poly.pdbx_seq_one_letter_code
_entity_poly.pdbx_strand_id
1 'polypeptide(L)'
;MERDLESMNMEEYIGVQTLLLKEQRGETDARAIAFAVNRIRDAEFKAVEVTPAQFNSVAGREAALFLGNTFPEEERRNLKNLLKAFRVVTVHGTNITIHVRPKEDEKNEGLWRPYLELMRFARDIGAHIVTFHSLKRAEGAQLTDGEMIDCYTEFGKLAARYAREWNLLAGFELATDYKFFIENRIVDRIGSDRFGYLFDVGHVALYFPESPDITGSVLQVVETSIDKIFEFHAGGVQRTSQGLREHRPLDRNNILDHGRLMDLLARKKYQNPIIFEIFFQTSRPEQSQACFSENLEVCVAAKRQLLKGEQSK
;
A
#
# COMPACT_ATOMS: atom_id res chain seq x y z
N MET A 1 23.45 30.12 -14.67
CA MET A 1 22.17 29.72 -15.32
C MET A 1 21.45 28.86 -14.32
N GLU A 2 20.84 29.53 -13.33
CA GLU A 2 19.95 28.90 -12.34
C GLU A 2 18.71 28.44 -13.11
N ARG A 3 18.54 27.14 -13.25
CA ARG A 3 17.27 26.59 -13.70
C ARG A 3 16.33 26.73 -12.50
N ASP A 4 15.25 27.46 -12.69
CA ASP A 4 14.12 27.51 -11.79
C ASP A 4 13.79 26.09 -11.35
N LEU A 5 14.05 25.79 -10.08
CA LEU A 5 13.53 24.62 -9.40
C LEU A 5 12.04 24.92 -9.21
N GLU A 6 11.21 24.63 -10.23
CA GLU A 6 9.77 24.53 -10.02
C GLU A 6 9.59 23.66 -8.78
N SER A 7 9.05 24.27 -7.75
CA SER A 7 8.79 23.58 -6.47
C SER A 7 7.84 22.43 -6.78
N MET A 8 8.33 21.21 -6.56
CA MET A 8 7.54 20.01 -6.79
C MET A 8 6.25 20.11 -5.97
N ASN A 9 5.11 20.08 -6.63
CA ASN A 9 3.81 20.12 -5.95
C ASN A 9 3.51 18.73 -5.37
N MET A 10 3.95 18.48 -4.14
CA MET A 10 3.73 17.20 -3.44
C MET A 10 2.24 16.88 -3.27
N GLU A 11 1.36 17.88 -3.27
CA GLU A 11 -0.09 17.69 -3.15
C GLU A 11 -0.65 16.78 -4.26
N GLU A 12 -0.06 16.82 -5.45
CA GLU A 12 -0.47 16.01 -6.59
C GLU A 12 -0.29 14.51 -6.40
N TYR A 13 0.44 14.09 -5.38
CA TYR A 13 0.78 12.70 -5.09
C TYR A 13 0.14 12.19 -3.79
N ILE A 14 -0.53 13.05 -3.03
CA ILE A 14 -1.18 12.66 -1.77
C ILE A 14 -2.54 12.03 -2.04
N GLY A 15 -2.78 10.87 -1.43
CA GLY A 15 -3.99 10.08 -1.59
C GLY A 15 -4.48 9.41 -0.32
N VAL A 16 -5.54 8.64 -0.47
CA VAL A 16 -6.20 7.87 0.59
C VAL A 16 -6.61 6.51 0.06
N GLN A 17 -6.55 5.48 0.90
CA GLN A 17 -7.02 4.15 0.55
C GLN A 17 -8.53 4.00 0.75
N THR A 18 -9.14 3.11 -0.05
CA THR A 18 -10.58 2.80 0.05
C THR A 18 -10.92 1.85 1.19
N LEU A 19 -9.95 1.14 1.77
CA LEU A 19 -10.13 0.18 2.86
C LEU A 19 -10.67 0.80 4.16
N LEU A 20 -10.72 2.11 4.26
CA LEU A 20 -11.38 2.79 5.38
C LEU A 20 -12.85 2.39 5.55
N LEU A 21 -13.46 1.76 4.53
CA LEU A 21 -14.73 1.06 4.62
C LEU A 21 -14.50 -0.36 5.13
N LYS A 22 -14.62 -0.58 6.43
CA LYS A 22 -14.71 -1.94 6.97
C LYS A 22 -16.05 -2.57 6.60
N GLU A 23 -15.97 -3.78 6.02
CA GLU A 23 -17.00 -4.73 5.64
C GLU A 23 -18.45 -4.39 6.01
N GLN A 24 -19.27 -4.04 5.01
CA GLN A 24 -20.71 -4.33 5.10
C GLN A 24 -20.95 -5.69 4.47
N ARG A 25 -21.39 -6.65 5.28
CA ARG A 25 -21.92 -7.89 4.76
C ARG A 25 -23.15 -7.58 3.90
N GLY A 26 -23.04 -7.77 2.59
CA GLY A 26 -24.19 -7.72 1.67
C GLY A 26 -24.19 -6.64 0.59
N GLU A 27 -23.34 -5.62 0.64
CA GLU A 27 -23.11 -4.74 -0.52
C GLU A 27 -22.03 -5.33 -1.42
N THR A 28 -22.18 -5.19 -2.74
CA THR A 28 -21.12 -5.56 -3.67
C THR A 28 -19.92 -4.65 -3.42
N ASP A 29 -18.71 -5.20 -3.32
CA ASP A 29 -17.48 -4.44 -3.11
C ASP A 29 -17.33 -3.29 -4.11
N ALA A 30 -17.84 -3.46 -5.33
CA ALA A 30 -17.85 -2.45 -6.36
C ALA A 30 -18.59 -1.17 -5.94
N ARG A 31 -19.75 -1.29 -5.28
CA ARG A 31 -20.52 -0.13 -4.80
C ARG A 31 -19.84 0.56 -3.65
N ALA A 32 -19.30 -0.21 -2.70
CA ALA A 32 -18.58 0.33 -1.56
C ALA A 32 -17.32 1.10 -2.03
N ILE A 33 -16.55 0.53 -2.95
CA ILE A 33 -15.38 1.19 -3.54
C ILE A 33 -15.81 2.44 -4.32
N ALA A 34 -16.84 2.38 -5.14
CA ALA A 34 -17.33 3.54 -5.88
C ALA A 34 -17.77 4.68 -4.95
N PHE A 35 -18.44 4.37 -3.83
CA PHE A 35 -18.77 5.34 -2.80
C PHE A 35 -17.50 5.98 -2.21
N ALA A 36 -16.53 5.18 -1.78
CA ALA A 36 -15.28 5.67 -1.22
C ALA A 36 -14.53 6.57 -2.22
N VAL A 37 -14.38 6.12 -3.46
CA VAL A 37 -13.71 6.86 -4.56
C VAL A 37 -14.36 8.24 -4.77
N ASN A 38 -15.69 8.30 -4.81
CA ASN A 38 -16.40 9.58 -4.95
C ASN A 38 -16.12 10.52 -3.76
N ARG A 39 -16.17 10.00 -2.53
CA ARG A 39 -15.89 10.79 -1.32
C ARG A 39 -14.45 11.31 -1.26
N ILE A 40 -13.47 10.46 -1.66
CA ILE A 40 -12.06 10.84 -1.74
C ILE A 40 -11.85 11.93 -2.80
N ARG A 41 -12.50 11.80 -3.97
CA ARG A 41 -12.47 12.82 -5.02
C ARG A 41 -13.05 14.15 -4.52
N ASP A 42 -14.21 14.11 -3.87
CA ASP A 42 -14.90 15.31 -3.36
C ASP A 42 -14.09 16.00 -2.23
N ALA A 43 -13.19 15.26 -1.56
CA ALA A 43 -12.21 15.78 -0.62
C ALA A 43 -10.89 16.27 -1.29
N GLU A 44 -10.89 16.37 -2.63
CA GLU A 44 -9.81 16.94 -3.45
C GLU A 44 -8.45 16.21 -3.33
N PHE A 45 -8.45 14.91 -3.01
CA PHE A 45 -7.24 14.10 -3.13
C PHE A 45 -6.92 13.80 -4.60
N LYS A 46 -5.62 13.77 -4.92
CA LYS A 46 -5.13 13.55 -6.29
C LYS A 46 -4.67 12.13 -6.55
N ALA A 47 -4.46 11.34 -5.50
CA ALA A 47 -4.18 9.92 -5.59
C ALA A 47 -5.24 9.12 -4.82
N VAL A 48 -5.43 7.86 -5.21
CA VAL A 48 -6.33 6.94 -4.52
C VAL A 48 -5.79 5.52 -4.60
N GLU A 49 -5.84 4.82 -3.47
CA GLU A 49 -5.56 3.39 -3.42
C GLU A 49 -6.87 2.59 -3.33
N VAL A 50 -7.05 1.69 -4.28
CA VAL A 50 -8.18 0.77 -4.32
C VAL A 50 -7.79 -0.52 -3.63
N THR A 51 -8.44 -0.83 -2.52
CA THR A 51 -8.24 -2.06 -1.77
C THR A 51 -9.51 -2.88 -1.84
N PRO A 52 -9.57 -4.00 -2.59
CA PRO A 52 -10.70 -4.90 -2.59
C PRO A 52 -10.82 -5.58 -1.22
N ALA A 53 -11.75 -5.12 -0.37
CA ALA A 53 -11.82 -5.48 1.05
C ALA A 53 -11.97 -6.99 1.30
N GLN A 54 -12.72 -7.68 0.47
CA GLN A 54 -12.92 -9.13 0.62
C GLN A 54 -11.72 -9.96 0.15
N PHE A 55 -10.81 -9.38 -0.60
CA PHE A 55 -9.57 -10.06 -0.99
C PHE A 55 -8.73 -10.42 0.23
N ASN A 56 -8.87 -9.66 1.31
CA ASN A 56 -8.15 -9.91 2.58
C ASN A 56 -8.71 -11.09 3.39
N SER A 57 -9.93 -11.55 3.12
CA SER A 57 -10.60 -12.60 3.91
C SER A 57 -10.57 -13.97 3.26
N VAL A 58 -10.17 -14.08 1.99
CA VAL A 58 -10.26 -15.30 1.20
C VAL A 58 -8.87 -15.76 0.76
N ALA A 59 -8.44 -16.91 1.26
CA ALA A 59 -7.14 -17.49 0.92
C ALA A 59 -7.19 -18.26 -0.42
N GLY A 60 -6.21 -18.03 -1.29
CA GLY A 60 -5.93 -18.90 -2.41
C GLY A 60 -6.91 -18.86 -3.59
N ARG A 61 -7.38 -20.04 -4.04
CA ARG A 61 -8.20 -20.19 -5.27
C ARG A 61 -9.51 -19.40 -5.26
N GLU A 62 -10.08 -19.17 -4.09
CA GLU A 62 -11.34 -18.46 -3.93
C GLU A 62 -11.19 -16.95 -4.23
N ALA A 63 -10.03 -16.35 -3.96
CA ALA A 63 -9.78 -14.95 -4.24
C ALA A 63 -9.87 -14.60 -5.73
N ALA A 64 -9.38 -15.48 -6.62
CA ALA A 64 -9.47 -15.28 -8.06
C ALA A 64 -10.90 -15.36 -8.59
N LEU A 65 -11.68 -16.32 -8.09
CA LEU A 65 -13.11 -16.46 -8.40
C LEU A 65 -13.89 -15.24 -7.89
N PHE A 66 -13.49 -14.73 -6.72
CA PHE A 66 -14.10 -13.58 -6.09
C PHE A 66 -13.96 -12.32 -6.94
N LEU A 67 -12.76 -11.94 -7.39
CA LEU A 67 -12.56 -10.75 -8.23
C LEU A 67 -13.34 -10.86 -9.55
N GLY A 68 -13.39 -12.04 -10.17
CA GLY A 68 -14.15 -12.28 -11.39
C GLY A 68 -15.66 -12.12 -11.19
N ASN A 69 -16.20 -12.60 -10.08
CA ASN A 69 -17.64 -12.57 -9.80
C ASN A 69 -18.12 -11.24 -9.21
N THR A 70 -17.29 -10.59 -8.38
CA THR A 70 -17.68 -9.35 -7.68
C THR A 70 -17.41 -8.10 -8.51
N PHE A 71 -16.43 -8.18 -9.40
CA PHE A 71 -16.08 -7.11 -10.33
C PHE A 71 -16.17 -7.60 -11.78
N PRO A 72 -17.38 -7.82 -12.29
CA PRO A 72 -17.56 -8.13 -13.69
C PRO A 72 -17.03 -6.99 -14.57
N GLU A 73 -16.84 -7.26 -15.85
CA GLU A 73 -16.21 -6.31 -16.78
C GLU A 73 -16.89 -4.92 -16.79
N GLU A 74 -18.21 -4.89 -16.68
CA GLU A 74 -18.97 -3.66 -16.62
C GLU A 74 -18.61 -2.81 -15.37
N GLU A 75 -18.54 -3.44 -14.20
CA GLU A 75 -18.18 -2.76 -12.95
C GLU A 75 -16.73 -2.25 -12.99
N ARG A 76 -15.79 -3.02 -13.55
CA ARG A 76 -14.41 -2.56 -13.77
C ARG A 76 -14.36 -1.34 -14.67
N ARG A 77 -15.18 -1.31 -15.74
CA ARG A 77 -15.29 -0.17 -16.65
C ARG A 77 -15.87 1.06 -15.97
N ASN A 78 -16.89 0.87 -15.16
CA ASN A 78 -17.51 1.95 -14.38
C ASN A 78 -16.51 2.52 -13.36
N LEU A 79 -15.81 1.67 -12.64
CA LEU A 79 -14.77 2.07 -11.69
C LEU A 79 -13.63 2.81 -12.40
N LYS A 80 -13.16 2.29 -13.54
CA LYS A 80 -12.15 2.98 -14.38
C LYS A 80 -12.57 4.40 -14.74
N ASN A 81 -13.84 4.60 -15.07
CA ASN A 81 -14.33 5.95 -15.41
C ASN A 81 -14.34 6.89 -14.22
N LEU A 82 -14.68 6.40 -13.02
CA LEU A 82 -14.61 7.21 -11.79
C LEU A 82 -13.17 7.55 -11.45
N LEU A 83 -12.24 6.62 -11.63
CA LEU A 83 -10.83 6.76 -11.29
C LEU A 83 -10.06 7.73 -12.20
N LYS A 84 -10.59 8.08 -13.36
CA LYS A 84 -9.99 9.10 -14.27
C LYS A 84 -9.85 10.49 -13.62
N ALA A 85 -10.57 10.75 -12.53
CA ALA A 85 -10.47 12.01 -11.78
C ALA A 85 -9.15 12.11 -10.97
N PHE A 86 -8.45 11.01 -10.77
CA PHE A 86 -7.21 10.96 -10.01
C PHE A 86 -5.99 10.94 -10.93
N ARG A 87 -4.94 11.59 -10.48
CA ARG A 87 -3.64 11.59 -11.16
C ARG A 87 -2.96 10.23 -11.05
N VAL A 88 -3.04 9.62 -9.85
CA VAL A 88 -2.44 8.31 -9.56
C VAL A 88 -3.49 7.40 -8.93
N VAL A 89 -3.57 6.20 -9.46
CA VAL A 89 -4.41 5.13 -8.92
C VAL A 89 -3.52 3.96 -8.59
N THR A 90 -3.61 3.46 -7.38
CA THR A 90 -2.91 2.26 -6.95
C THR A 90 -3.90 1.19 -6.51
N VAL A 91 -3.46 -0.05 -6.46
CA VAL A 91 -4.24 -1.19 -5.97
C VAL A 91 -3.44 -1.93 -4.93
N HIS A 92 -4.03 -2.15 -3.76
CA HIS A 92 -3.39 -2.84 -2.66
C HIS A 92 -3.97 -4.23 -2.46
N GLY A 93 -3.09 -5.24 -2.48
CA GLY A 93 -3.44 -6.64 -2.32
C GLY A 93 -3.12 -7.17 -0.93
N THR A 94 -3.64 -8.36 -0.67
CA THR A 94 -3.50 -9.05 0.63
C THR A 94 -2.19 -9.83 0.75
N ASN A 95 -1.99 -10.42 1.92
CA ASN A 95 -0.89 -11.34 2.19
C ASN A 95 -0.97 -12.60 1.31
N ILE A 96 0.19 -13.05 0.86
CA ILE A 96 0.37 -14.34 0.20
C ILE A 96 0.86 -15.36 1.23
N THR A 97 0.07 -16.41 1.46
CA THR A 97 0.47 -17.48 2.39
C THR A 97 1.09 -18.64 1.62
N ILE A 98 2.32 -19.00 1.96
CA ILE A 98 3.09 -20.07 1.33
C ILE A 98 3.09 -21.29 2.25
N HIS A 99 2.52 -22.40 1.78
CA HIS A 99 2.47 -23.68 2.50
C HIS A 99 3.65 -24.58 2.20
N VAL A 100 4.07 -24.61 0.93
CA VAL A 100 5.18 -25.42 0.45
C VAL A 100 5.93 -24.66 -0.63
N ARG A 101 7.21 -24.97 -0.82
CA ARG A 101 7.95 -24.45 -1.97
C ARG A 101 7.26 -24.92 -3.25
N PRO A 102 6.91 -24.03 -4.17
CA PRO A 102 6.36 -24.41 -5.47
C PRO A 102 7.34 -25.35 -6.18
N LYS A 103 6.87 -26.47 -6.68
CA LYS A 103 7.69 -27.36 -7.52
C LYS A 103 7.86 -26.72 -8.89
N GLU A 104 9.05 -26.85 -9.49
CA GLU A 104 9.34 -26.29 -10.82
C GLU A 104 8.37 -26.79 -11.93
N ASP A 105 7.86 -28.03 -11.79
CA ASP A 105 6.97 -28.68 -12.78
C ASP A 105 5.52 -28.19 -12.73
N GLU A 106 5.04 -27.71 -11.62
CA GLU A 106 3.80 -26.97 -11.54
C GLU A 106 4.14 -25.54 -11.91
N LYS A 107 4.19 -25.21 -13.20
CA LYS A 107 4.35 -23.84 -13.67
C LYS A 107 3.48 -22.98 -12.77
N ASN A 108 4.13 -22.23 -11.90
CA ASN A 108 3.63 -21.64 -10.65
C ASN A 108 2.46 -20.64 -10.82
N GLU A 109 1.91 -20.54 -12.03
CA GLU A 109 0.72 -19.74 -12.31
C GLU A 109 -0.47 -20.17 -11.44
N GLY A 110 -0.58 -21.45 -11.08
CA GLY A 110 -1.67 -21.92 -10.21
C GLY A 110 -1.62 -21.35 -8.80
N LEU A 111 -0.43 -21.27 -8.21
CA LEU A 111 -0.22 -20.69 -6.88
C LEU A 111 -0.37 -19.17 -6.91
N TRP A 112 0.18 -18.53 -7.94
CA TRP A 112 0.20 -17.09 -8.10
C TRP A 112 -1.05 -16.53 -8.78
N ARG A 113 -1.93 -17.38 -9.27
CA ARG A 113 -3.13 -17.00 -10.03
C ARG A 113 -3.99 -15.93 -9.32
N PRO A 114 -4.27 -16.01 -8.01
CA PRO A 114 -5.05 -14.97 -7.33
C PRO A 114 -4.42 -13.59 -7.45
N TYR A 115 -3.09 -13.50 -7.39
CA TYR A 115 -2.36 -12.26 -7.46
C TYR A 115 -2.25 -11.72 -8.88
N LEU A 116 -2.15 -12.63 -9.86
CA LEU A 116 -2.23 -12.25 -11.28
C LEU A 116 -3.62 -11.71 -11.62
N GLU A 117 -4.68 -12.26 -11.02
CA GLU A 117 -6.03 -11.72 -11.17
C GLU A 117 -6.15 -10.32 -10.54
N LEU A 118 -5.50 -10.06 -9.40
CA LEU A 118 -5.42 -8.72 -8.83
C LEU A 118 -4.68 -7.74 -9.77
N MET A 119 -3.58 -8.17 -10.37
CA MET A 119 -2.86 -7.38 -11.37
C MET A 119 -3.71 -7.11 -12.62
N ARG A 120 -4.49 -8.11 -13.09
CA ARG A 120 -5.45 -7.90 -14.17
C ARG A 120 -6.54 -6.90 -13.80
N PHE A 121 -7.08 -7.02 -12.60
CA PHE A 121 -8.02 -6.05 -12.05
C PHE A 121 -7.43 -4.65 -12.04
N ALA A 122 -6.20 -4.48 -11.52
CA ALA A 122 -5.49 -3.20 -11.51
C ALA A 122 -5.35 -2.61 -12.93
N ARG A 123 -4.93 -3.43 -13.91
CA ARG A 123 -4.87 -3.04 -15.33
C ARG A 123 -6.23 -2.58 -15.85
N ASP A 124 -7.28 -3.35 -15.58
CA ASP A 124 -8.62 -3.14 -16.14
C ASP A 124 -9.26 -1.86 -15.60
N ILE A 125 -9.00 -1.51 -14.34
CA ILE A 125 -9.45 -0.24 -13.75
C ILE A 125 -8.54 0.95 -14.07
N GLY A 126 -7.40 0.71 -14.73
CA GLY A 126 -6.45 1.74 -15.14
C GLY A 126 -5.55 2.22 -14.00
N ALA A 127 -5.21 1.34 -13.04
CA ALA A 127 -4.22 1.64 -12.02
C ALA A 127 -2.81 1.77 -12.60
N HIS A 128 -1.93 2.42 -11.85
CA HIS A 128 -0.53 2.63 -12.19
C HIS A 128 0.40 1.68 -11.42
N ILE A 129 0.02 1.37 -10.18
CA ILE A 129 0.81 0.56 -9.24
C ILE A 129 -0.10 -0.52 -8.67
N VAL A 130 0.46 -1.71 -8.46
CA VAL A 130 -0.16 -2.78 -7.68
C VAL A 130 0.83 -3.26 -6.63
N THR A 131 0.42 -3.26 -5.39
CA THR A 131 1.25 -3.68 -4.25
C THR A 131 0.67 -4.90 -3.58
N PHE A 132 1.54 -5.67 -2.95
CA PHE A 132 1.19 -6.89 -2.25
C PHE A 132 1.79 -6.85 -0.86
N HIS A 133 1.04 -7.29 0.12
CA HIS A 133 1.65 -7.65 1.40
C HIS A 133 2.73 -8.71 1.22
N SER A 134 3.60 -8.80 2.19
CA SER A 134 4.66 -9.82 2.20
C SER A 134 4.13 -11.26 2.17
N LEU A 135 4.95 -12.16 1.65
CA LEU A 135 4.66 -13.59 1.71
C LEU A 135 4.72 -14.06 3.17
N LYS A 136 3.70 -14.77 3.62
CA LYS A 136 3.69 -15.38 4.95
C LYS A 136 3.93 -16.87 4.86
N ARG A 137 4.81 -17.41 5.72
CA ARG A 137 4.83 -18.84 5.95
C ARG A 137 3.51 -19.27 6.53
N ALA A 138 2.92 -20.34 5.98
CA ALA A 138 1.78 -20.98 6.61
C ALA A 138 2.21 -21.58 7.95
N GLU A 139 1.29 -21.61 8.90
CA GLU A 139 1.51 -22.32 10.16
C GLU A 139 1.85 -23.80 9.88
N GLY A 140 2.94 -24.27 10.46
CA GLY A 140 3.44 -25.65 10.25
C GLY A 140 4.19 -25.89 8.95
N ALA A 141 4.33 -24.91 8.05
CA ALA A 141 5.14 -25.05 6.85
C ALA A 141 6.64 -25.06 7.21
N GLN A 142 7.34 -26.10 6.71
CA GLN A 142 8.78 -26.28 6.94
C GLN A 142 9.58 -25.61 5.81
N LEU A 143 9.44 -24.30 5.66
CA LEU A 143 10.22 -23.51 4.70
C LEU A 143 11.36 -22.80 5.41
N THR A 144 12.56 -22.97 4.88
CA THR A 144 13.75 -22.21 5.30
C THR A 144 13.68 -20.75 4.83
N ASP A 145 14.50 -19.88 5.39
CA ASP A 145 14.60 -18.50 4.93
C ASP A 145 15.10 -18.41 3.48
N GLY A 146 16.01 -19.31 3.07
CA GLY A 146 16.46 -19.41 1.69
C GLY A 146 15.33 -19.74 0.73
N GLU A 147 14.48 -20.69 1.08
CA GLU A 147 13.31 -21.04 0.26
C GLU A 147 12.27 -19.90 0.20
N MET A 148 12.10 -19.15 1.28
CA MET A 148 11.24 -17.95 1.27
C MET A 148 11.82 -16.88 0.35
N ILE A 149 13.13 -16.63 0.38
CA ILE A 149 13.81 -15.70 -0.54
C ILE A 149 13.59 -16.12 -2.00
N ASP A 150 13.70 -17.42 -2.29
CA ASP A 150 13.43 -17.95 -3.62
C ASP A 150 11.98 -17.70 -4.03
N CYS A 151 11.00 -17.99 -3.16
CA CYS A 151 9.58 -17.71 -3.42
C CYS A 151 9.32 -16.24 -3.71
N TYR A 152 9.87 -15.33 -2.90
CA TYR A 152 9.76 -13.88 -3.14
C TYR A 152 10.35 -13.49 -4.48
N THR A 153 11.53 -14.03 -4.80
CA THR A 153 12.23 -13.71 -6.04
C THR A 153 11.48 -14.22 -7.26
N GLU A 154 10.96 -15.45 -7.21
CA GLU A 154 10.17 -16.05 -8.28
C GLU A 154 8.88 -15.30 -8.54
N PHE A 155 8.11 -15.03 -7.47
CA PHE A 155 6.89 -14.24 -7.60
C PHE A 155 7.17 -12.83 -8.12
N GLY A 156 8.18 -12.15 -7.57
CA GLY A 156 8.53 -10.81 -8.00
C GLY A 156 8.95 -10.74 -9.47
N LYS A 157 9.69 -11.73 -9.99
CA LYS A 157 10.03 -11.82 -11.42
C LYS A 157 8.79 -12.03 -12.28
N LEU A 158 7.87 -12.88 -11.85
CA LEU A 158 6.60 -13.10 -12.54
C LEU A 158 5.75 -11.82 -12.56
N ALA A 159 5.58 -11.17 -11.42
CA ALA A 159 4.84 -9.92 -11.29
C ALA A 159 5.48 -8.80 -12.13
N ALA A 160 6.81 -8.68 -12.11
CA ALA A 160 7.54 -7.71 -12.94
C ALA A 160 7.32 -7.91 -14.44
N ARG A 161 7.24 -9.18 -14.90
CA ARG A 161 6.94 -9.51 -16.31
C ARG A 161 5.56 -8.98 -16.71
N TYR A 162 4.53 -9.28 -15.91
CA TYR A 162 3.17 -8.81 -16.18
C TYR A 162 3.04 -7.29 -15.99
N ALA A 163 3.73 -6.72 -15.01
CA ALA A 163 3.77 -5.28 -14.82
C ALA A 163 4.31 -4.56 -16.06
N ARG A 164 5.36 -5.09 -16.68
CA ARG A 164 5.90 -4.55 -17.95
C ARG A 164 4.91 -4.71 -19.10
N GLU A 165 4.31 -5.88 -19.26
CA GLU A 165 3.33 -6.16 -20.32
C GLU A 165 2.10 -5.25 -20.22
N TRP A 166 1.63 -4.99 -18.99
CA TRP A 166 0.41 -4.22 -18.74
C TRP A 166 0.66 -2.76 -18.38
N ASN A 167 1.89 -2.30 -18.50
CA ASN A 167 2.32 -0.95 -18.16
C ASN A 167 1.97 -0.54 -16.72
N LEU A 168 2.23 -1.44 -15.78
CA LEU A 168 2.10 -1.24 -14.33
C LEU A 168 3.48 -1.14 -13.68
N LEU A 169 3.49 -0.68 -12.44
CA LEU A 169 4.51 -0.98 -11.45
C LEU A 169 3.95 -2.01 -10.46
N ALA A 170 4.79 -2.87 -9.94
CA ALA A 170 4.40 -3.84 -8.91
C ALA A 170 5.37 -3.78 -7.72
N GLY A 171 4.92 -4.12 -6.52
CA GLY A 171 5.81 -4.10 -5.36
C GLY A 171 5.31 -4.90 -4.17
N PHE A 172 6.24 -5.18 -3.25
CA PHE A 172 5.90 -5.68 -1.93
C PHE A 172 5.82 -4.53 -0.93
N GLU A 173 4.87 -4.64 -0.02
CA GLU A 173 4.83 -3.78 1.14
C GLU A 173 5.94 -4.15 2.13
N LEU A 174 6.71 -3.15 2.55
CA LEU A 174 7.64 -3.27 3.66
C LEU A 174 6.88 -3.14 4.97
N ALA A 175 6.46 -4.28 5.48
CA ALA A 175 5.72 -4.42 6.72
C ALA A 175 6.61 -5.02 7.83
N THR A 176 6.08 -5.95 8.60
CA THR A 176 6.73 -6.56 9.76
C THR A 176 8.00 -7.36 9.47
N ASP A 177 8.35 -7.55 8.22
CA ASP A 177 9.53 -8.28 7.75
C ASP A 177 10.49 -7.43 6.90
N TYR A 178 10.43 -6.09 7.03
CA TYR A 178 11.24 -5.19 6.21
C TYR A 178 12.74 -5.53 6.25
N LYS A 179 13.27 -5.92 7.41
CA LYS A 179 14.69 -6.34 7.53
C LYS A 179 15.01 -7.50 6.62
N PHE A 180 14.13 -8.51 6.58
CA PHE A 180 14.30 -9.66 5.71
C PHE A 180 14.42 -9.24 4.23
N PHE A 181 13.55 -8.31 3.79
CA PHE A 181 13.59 -7.80 2.41
C PHE A 181 14.86 -7.02 2.10
N ILE A 182 15.26 -6.11 2.99
CA ILE A 182 16.43 -5.25 2.79
C ILE A 182 17.72 -6.06 2.90
N GLU A 183 17.89 -6.88 3.95
CA GLU A 183 19.10 -7.68 4.17
C GLU A 183 19.35 -8.68 3.04
N ASN A 184 18.30 -9.30 2.52
CA ASN A 184 18.41 -10.26 1.42
C ASN A 184 18.36 -9.62 0.03
N ARG A 185 18.21 -8.31 -0.03
CA ARG A 185 18.18 -7.53 -1.29
C ARG A 185 17.18 -8.10 -2.29
N ILE A 186 15.97 -8.41 -1.83
CA ILE A 186 14.94 -9.12 -2.62
C ILE A 186 14.66 -8.41 -3.94
N VAL A 187 14.44 -7.09 -3.93
CA VAL A 187 14.15 -6.33 -5.15
C VAL A 187 15.33 -6.33 -6.12
N ASP A 188 16.58 -6.30 -5.61
CA ASP A 188 17.76 -6.41 -6.48
C ASP A 188 17.85 -7.79 -7.14
N ARG A 189 17.47 -8.87 -6.41
CA ARG A 189 17.43 -10.24 -6.97
C ARG A 189 16.36 -10.41 -8.04
N ILE A 190 15.24 -9.67 -7.93
CA ILE A 190 14.21 -9.62 -8.97
C ILE A 190 14.75 -8.92 -10.22
N GLY A 191 15.56 -7.87 -10.04
CA GLY A 191 16.32 -7.24 -11.11
C GLY A 191 15.45 -6.52 -12.17
N SER A 192 14.36 -5.91 -11.75
CA SER A 192 13.43 -5.21 -12.66
C SER A 192 13.15 -3.78 -12.22
N ASP A 193 13.07 -2.89 -13.18
CA ASP A 193 12.60 -1.50 -13.03
C ASP A 193 11.08 -1.40 -12.82
N ARG A 194 10.38 -2.52 -12.98
CA ARG A 194 8.92 -2.62 -12.80
C ARG A 194 8.52 -3.24 -11.47
N PHE A 195 9.49 -3.55 -10.60
CA PHE A 195 9.22 -4.14 -9.30
C PHE A 195 10.01 -3.42 -8.19
N GLY A 196 9.30 -3.00 -7.13
CA GLY A 196 9.87 -2.24 -6.03
C GLY A 196 9.17 -2.49 -4.71
N TYR A 197 9.06 -1.44 -3.91
CA TYR A 197 8.44 -1.45 -2.60
C TYR A 197 7.28 -0.47 -2.50
N LEU A 198 6.27 -0.85 -1.74
CA LEU A 198 5.44 0.04 -0.97
C LEU A 198 6.10 0.19 0.41
N PHE A 199 6.38 1.40 0.84
CA PHE A 199 7.02 1.69 2.11
C PHE A 199 5.99 2.20 3.12
N ASP A 200 5.59 1.37 4.09
CA ASP A 200 4.77 1.81 5.19
C ASP A 200 5.63 2.36 6.33
N VAL A 201 5.51 3.67 6.59
CA VAL A 201 6.32 4.36 7.61
C VAL A 201 5.98 3.88 9.02
N GLY A 202 4.73 3.52 9.26
CA GLY A 202 4.25 3.02 10.54
C GLY A 202 4.81 1.64 10.84
N HIS A 203 4.67 0.71 9.90
CA HIS A 203 5.19 -0.65 10.03
C HIS A 203 6.70 -0.66 10.25
N VAL A 204 7.46 0.13 9.49
CA VAL A 204 8.91 0.22 9.66
C VAL A 204 9.29 0.83 11.02
N ALA A 205 8.53 1.82 11.52
CA ALA A 205 8.78 2.41 12.83
C ALA A 205 8.69 1.41 14.00
N LEU A 206 7.84 0.37 13.87
CA LEU A 206 7.70 -0.66 14.91
C LEU A 206 8.98 -1.47 15.15
N TYR A 207 9.94 -1.43 14.22
CA TYR A 207 11.26 -2.08 14.40
C TYR A 207 12.24 -1.27 15.23
N PHE A 208 11.91 -0.03 15.54
CA PHE A 208 12.79 0.88 16.28
C PHE A 208 12.17 1.39 17.59
N PRO A 209 11.49 0.51 18.39
CA PRO A 209 10.72 0.97 19.57
C PRO A 209 11.59 1.66 20.62
N GLU A 210 12.87 1.27 20.70
CA GLU A 210 13.84 1.77 21.66
C GLU A 210 14.75 2.87 21.08
N SER A 211 14.56 3.25 19.81
CA SER A 211 15.34 4.33 19.22
C SER A 211 15.00 5.67 19.88
N PRO A 212 16.00 6.48 20.26
CA PRO A 212 15.77 7.82 20.75
C PRO A 212 15.24 8.77 19.65
N ASP A 213 15.51 8.45 18.37
CA ASP A 213 14.99 9.13 17.19
C ASP A 213 14.42 8.09 16.22
N ILE A 214 13.18 7.66 16.47
CA ILE A 214 12.47 6.69 15.62
C ILE A 214 12.35 7.23 14.20
N THR A 215 12.02 8.51 14.04
CA THR A 215 11.93 9.15 12.73
C THR A 215 13.24 9.06 11.97
N GLY A 216 14.36 9.40 12.61
CA GLY A 216 15.69 9.30 11.99
C GLY A 216 16.02 7.88 11.55
N SER A 217 15.65 6.87 12.35
CA SER A 217 15.84 5.45 12.00
C SER A 217 15.01 5.06 10.76
N VAL A 218 13.75 5.48 10.69
CA VAL A 218 12.89 5.25 9.51
C VAL A 218 13.47 5.95 8.27
N LEU A 219 13.86 7.22 8.40
CA LEU A 219 14.44 7.99 7.27
C LEU A 219 15.73 7.38 6.74
N GLN A 220 16.54 6.77 7.58
CA GLN A 220 17.74 6.06 7.13
C GLN A 220 17.39 4.87 6.22
N VAL A 221 16.32 4.12 6.54
CA VAL A 221 15.82 3.04 5.68
C VAL A 221 15.29 3.60 4.36
N VAL A 222 14.52 4.71 4.42
CA VAL A 222 14.04 5.40 3.21
C VAL A 222 15.21 5.81 2.31
N GLU A 223 16.23 6.49 2.86
CA GLU A 223 17.37 6.97 2.07
C GLU A 223 18.09 5.87 1.30
N THR A 224 18.22 4.69 1.91
CA THR A 224 18.88 3.54 1.29
C THR A 224 18.05 2.82 0.24
N SER A 225 16.72 3.06 0.23
CA SER A 225 15.78 2.31 -0.61
C SER A 225 14.96 3.19 -1.55
N ILE A 226 15.13 4.53 -1.52
CA ILE A 226 14.23 5.49 -2.16
C ILE A 226 14.02 5.23 -3.66
N ASP A 227 15.04 4.81 -4.37
CA ASP A 227 14.98 4.53 -5.81
C ASP A 227 14.17 3.26 -6.14
N LYS A 228 13.82 2.48 -5.11
CA LYS A 228 13.03 1.24 -5.21
C LYS A 228 11.63 1.40 -4.62
N ILE A 229 11.32 2.55 -4.01
CA ILE A 229 10.03 2.81 -3.41
C ILE A 229 9.09 3.40 -4.46
N PHE A 230 8.02 2.69 -4.76
CA PHE A 230 7.01 3.11 -5.73
C PHE A 230 5.79 3.75 -5.07
N GLU A 231 5.62 3.54 -3.77
CA GLU A 231 4.49 4.05 -3.01
C GLU A 231 4.86 4.18 -1.53
N PHE A 232 4.31 5.18 -0.86
CA PHE A 232 4.37 5.29 0.60
C PHE A 232 2.99 5.13 1.20
N HIS A 233 2.91 4.38 2.29
CA HIS A 233 1.81 4.51 3.24
C HIS A 233 2.22 5.46 4.37
N ALA A 234 1.40 6.48 4.56
CA ALA A 234 1.59 7.48 5.61
C ALA A 234 0.50 7.33 6.67
N GLY A 235 0.90 6.90 7.83
CA GLY A 235 0.08 6.84 9.03
C GLY A 235 0.86 7.32 10.23
N GLY A 236 0.18 7.78 11.28
CA GLY A 236 0.82 8.13 12.54
C GLY A 236 1.21 6.88 13.33
N VAL A 237 2.19 7.03 14.21
CA VAL A 237 2.58 6.03 15.22
C VAL A 237 2.43 6.65 16.59
N GLN A 238 1.77 5.93 17.49
CA GLN A 238 1.56 6.37 18.87
C GLN A 238 2.14 5.38 19.85
N ARG A 239 2.72 5.89 20.94
CA ARG A 239 3.19 5.08 22.06
C ARG A 239 2.01 4.78 22.99
N THR A 240 1.81 3.53 23.31
CA THR A 240 0.76 3.06 24.23
C THR A 240 1.39 2.24 25.36
N SER A 241 0.59 1.83 26.35
CA SER A 241 1.03 0.90 27.40
C SER A 241 1.40 -0.49 26.89
N GLN A 242 1.01 -0.83 25.64
CA GLN A 242 1.28 -2.10 25.00
C GLN A 242 2.38 -2.01 23.91
N GLY A 243 3.10 -0.87 23.83
CA GLY A 243 4.11 -0.60 22.82
C GLY A 243 3.67 0.41 21.77
N LEU A 244 4.32 0.39 20.63
CA LEU A 244 3.99 1.26 19.50
C LEU A 244 2.77 0.72 18.73
N ARG A 245 1.95 1.63 18.22
CA ARG A 245 0.81 1.33 17.34
C ARG A 245 0.84 2.25 16.13
N GLU A 246 0.80 1.65 14.95
CA GLU A 246 0.71 2.30 13.65
C GLU A 246 -0.72 2.63 13.23
N HIS A 247 -0.87 3.19 12.02
CA HIS A 247 -2.14 3.59 11.38
C HIS A 247 -2.95 4.57 12.21
N ARG A 248 -2.27 5.44 12.96
CA ARG A 248 -2.90 6.44 13.81
C ARG A 248 -3.00 7.80 13.11
N PRO A 249 -3.90 8.69 13.59
CA PRO A 249 -3.91 10.07 13.15
C PRO A 249 -2.55 10.75 13.31
N LEU A 250 -2.27 11.72 12.41
CA LEU A 250 -1.08 12.56 12.51
C LEU A 250 -1.31 13.71 13.53
N ASP A 251 -1.85 13.39 14.68
CA ASP A 251 -2.13 14.34 15.77
C ASP A 251 -0.94 14.55 16.70
N ARG A 252 -1.15 15.31 17.77
CA ARG A 252 -0.12 15.61 18.80
C ARG A 252 0.46 14.39 19.52
N ASN A 253 -0.19 13.23 19.42
CA ASN A 253 0.27 11.98 20.02
C ASN A 253 1.11 11.15 19.04
N ASN A 254 1.16 11.56 17.76
CA ASN A 254 2.02 10.95 16.78
C ASN A 254 3.50 11.23 17.11
N ILE A 255 4.30 10.17 17.15
CA ILE A 255 5.73 10.25 17.48
C ILE A 255 6.63 10.34 16.23
N LEU A 256 6.07 10.20 15.02
CA LEU A 256 6.80 10.37 13.78
C LEU A 256 6.76 11.83 13.32
N ASP A 257 7.90 12.35 12.97
CA ASP A 257 8.01 13.65 12.32
C ASP A 257 7.84 13.52 10.80
N HIS A 258 6.59 13.62 10.35
CA HIS A 258 6.27 13.57 8.93
C HIS A 258 6.82 14.77 8.15
N GLY A 259 7.11 15.90 8.80
CA GLY A 259 7.77 17.04 8.16
C GLY A 259 9.17 16.65 7.68
N ARG A 260 9.97 15.98 8.53
CA ARG A 260 11.29 15.46 8.13
C ARG A 260 11.19 14.45 6.97
N LEU A 261 10.14 13.62 6.95
CA LEU A 261 9.90 12.70 5.83
C LEU A 261 9.62 13.48 4.54
N MET A 262 8.70 14.44 4.57
CA MET A 262 8.37 15.26 3.40
C MET A 262 9.58 16.04 2.88
N ASP A 263 10.40 16.58 3.77
CA ASP A 263 11.65 17.26 3.41
C ASP A 263 12.64 16.32 2.71
N LEU A 264 12.74 15.07 3.17
CA LEU A 264 13.57 14.06 2.52
C LEU A 264 13.03 13.73 1.13
N LEU A 265 11.72 13.47 1.00
CA LEU A 265 11.08 13.15 -0.27
C LEU A 265 11.23 14.30 -1.29
N ALA A 266 11.06 15.55 -0.84
CA ALA A 266 11.27 16.74 -1.68
C ALA A 266 12.72 16.84 -2.17
N ARG A 267 13.72 16.70 -1.27
CA ARG A 267 15.15 16.69 -1.66
C ARG A 267 15.48 15.58 -2.65
N LYS A 268 14.86 14.42 -2.51
CA LYS A 268 15.03 13.27 -3.42
C LYS A 268 14.20 13.39 -4.70
N LYS A 269 13.38 14.44 -4.84
CA LYS A 269 12.46 14.66 -5.99
C LYS A 269 11.52 13.47 -6.21
N TYR A 270 11.02 12.89 -5.13
CA TYR A 270 10.13 11.75 -5.16
C TYR A 270 8.78 12.13 -5.78
N GLN A 271 8.34 11.40 -6.81
CA GLN A 271 7.14 11.69 -7.61
C GLN A 271 6.14 10.53 -7.65
N ASN A 272 6.19 9.66 -6.66
CA ASN A 272 5.24 8.57 -6.54
C ASN A 272 4.23 8.84 -5.40
N PRO A 273 3.11 8.10 -5.33
CA PRO A 273 2.04 8.39 -4.40
C PRO A 273 2.44 8.22 -2.93
N ILE A 274 1.81 9.04 -2.09
CA ILE A 274 1.83 8.97 -0.63
C ILE A 274 0.38 8.79 -0.20
N ILE A 275 0.04 7.60 0.24
CA ILE A 275 -1.32 7.20 0.58
C ILE A 275 -1.51 7.22 2.09
N PHE A 276 -2.52 7.92 2.57
CA PHE A 276 -2.90 7.82 3.97
C PHE A 276 -3.56 6.48 4.28
N GLU A 277 -2.92 5.74 5.15
CA GLU A 277 -3.45 4.54 5.77
C GLU A 277 -3.64 4.78 7.26
N ILE A 278 -4.77 5.40 7.61
CA ILE A 278 -5.11 5.79 8.97
C ILE A 278 -6.39 5.07 9.38
N PHE A 279 -6.30 4.21 10.39
CA PHE A 279 -7.46 3.53 10.95
C PHE A 279 -7.87 4.20 12.26
N PHE A 280 -8.85 5.05 12.20
CA PHE A 280 -9.48 5.56 13.42
C PHE A 280 -10.43 4.48 13.96
N GLN A 281 -10.18 3.97 15.16
CA GLN A 281 -11.06 2.99 15.78
C GLN A 281 -12.38 3.68 16.11
N THR A 282 -13.39 3.42 15.28
CA THR A 282 -14.76 3.73 15.65
C THR A 282 -15.28 2.61 16.55
N SER A 283 -15.94 2.98 17.61
CA SER A 283 -16.62 2.05 18.51
C SER A 283 -17.88 1.41 17.89
N ARG A 284 -18.17 1.67 16.62
CA ARG A 284 -19.42 1.29 15.94
C ARG A 284 -19.14 0.58 14.62
N PRO A 285 -18.94 -0.76 14.62
CA PRO A 285 -18.72 -1.52 13.39
C PRO A 285 -19.91 -1.51 12.41
N GLU A 286 -21.09 -1.10 12.85
CA GLU A 286 -22.35 -1.13 12.09
C GLU A 286 -22.55 0.07 11.15
N GLN A 287 -21.69 1.08 11.19
CA GLN A 287 -21.83 2.32 10.41
C GLN A 287 -20.62 2.53 9.50
N SER A 288 -20.38 1.61 8.58
CA SER A 288 -19.18 1.66 7.72
C SER A 288 -19.03 2.95 6.93
N GLN A 289 -20.11 3.54 6.41
CA GLN A 289 -20.06 4.80 5.67
C GLN A 289 -19.79 6.01 6.58
N ALA A 290 -20.34 6.04 7.79
CA ALA A 290 -20.04 7.07 8.78
C ALA A 290 -18.58 6.95 9.23
N CYS A 291 -18.11 5.73 9.52
CA CYS A 291 -16.72 5.46 9.86
C CYS A 291 -15.76 5.91 8.75
N PHE A 292 -16.10 5.63 7.50
CA PHE A 292 -15.30 6.08 6.37
C PHE A 292 -15.23 7.61 6.31
N SER A 293 -16.35 8.30 6.48
CA SER A 293 -16.39 9.76 6.46
C SER A 293 -15.55 10.37 7.59
N GLU A 294 -15.64 9.82 8.81
CA GLU A 294 -14.82 10.26 9.94
C GLU A 294 -13.32 10.03 9.67
N ASN A 295 -12.95 8.85 9.16
CA ASN A 295 -11.58 8.57 8.77
C ASN A 295 -11.08 9.50 7.66
N LEU A 296 -11.93 9.80 6.68
CA LEU A 296 -11.59 10.72 5.59
C LEU A 296 -11.35 12.14 6.10
N GLU A 297 -12.12 12.61 7.07
CA GLU A 297 -11.88 13.91 7.73
C GLU A 297 -10.52 13.95 8.43
N VAL A 298 -10.13 12.86 9.09
CA VAL A 298 -8.79 12.73 9.68
C VAL A 298 -7.70 12.78 8.60
N CYS A 299 -7.90 12.11 7.47
CA CYS A 299 -6.96 12.17 6.33
C CYS A 299 -6.87 13.58 5.73
N VAL A 300 -8.00 14.31 5.62
CA VAL A 300 -8.00 15.72 5.17
C VAL A 300 -7.21 16.62 6.14
N ALA A 301 -7.36 16.41 7.44
CA ALA A 301 -6.56 17.13 8.43
C ALA A 301 -5.06 16.79 8.31
N ALA A 302 -4.73 15.50 8.14
CA ALA A 302 -3.37 15.04 7.93
C ALA A 302 -2.75 15.65 6.66
N LYS A 303 -3.48 15.68 5.54
CA LYS A 303 -3.05 16.35 4.29
C LYS A 303 -2.67 17.81 4.55
N ARG A 304 -3.52 18.56 5.26
CA ARG A 304 -3.25 19.97 5.60
C ARG A 304 -1.99 20.13 6.44
N GLN A 305 -1.76 19.24 7.40
CA GLN A 305 -0.54 19.26 8.22
C GLN A 305 0.72 19.01 7.40
N LEU A 306 0.71 17.98 6.54
CA LEU A 306 1.83 17.67 5.67
C LEU A 306 2.20 18.82 4.74
N LEU A 307 1.20 19.46 4.12
CA LEU A 307 1.43 20.54 3.16
C LEU A 307 1.87 21.86 3.79
N LYS A 308 1.49 22.12 5.05
CA LYS A 308 1.86 23.35 5.74
C LYS A 308 3.21 23.30 6.43
N GLY A 309 3.82 22.12 6.55
CA GLY A 309 5.02 21.92 7.37
C GLY A 309 4.78 22.21 8.85
N GLU A 310 3.53 22.35 9.26
CA GLU A 310 3.14 22.61 10.65
C GLU A 310 3.20 21.29 11.44
N GLN A 311 4.33 21.09 12.11
CA GLN A 311 4.34 20.20 13.27
C GLN A 311 3.47 20.84 14.34
N SER A 312 2.43 20.14 14.77
CA SER A 312 1.75 20.49 16.01
C SER A 312 2.76 20.38 17.16
N LYS A 313 3.25 21.51 17.62
CA LYS A 313 4.07 21.64 18.84
C LYS A 313 3.27 21.26 20.07
#